data_23c1ddf83a3a883f9b18a2a74a7d7366
#
_entry.id   23c1ddf83a3a883f9b18a2a74a7d7366
#
_cell.length_a   1.000
_cell.length_b   1.000
_cell.length_c   1.000
_cell.angle_alpha   90.00
_cell.angle_beta   90.00
_cell.angle_gamma   90.00
#
_symmetry.space_group_name_H-M   'P 1'
#
loop_
_entity.id
_entity.type
_entity.pdbx_description
1 polymer ?
#
loop_
_entity_poly.entity_id
_entity_poly.type
_entity_poly.pdbx_seq_one_letter_code
_entity_poly.pdbx_strand_id
1 'polypeptide(L)'
;KGEFDAVLQTEIAKAVYEEAPADGYWFPEVCAGQEVLKDELLGRWKSSDGTQSCEVRARFAGRVLYETTALGVRRSDPLVAYGTA
;
A
#
# COMPACT_ATOMS: atom_id res chain seq x y z
N LYS A 1 27.96 0.77 8.84
CA LYS A 1 26.54 1.07 8.94
C LYS A 1 25.99 1.68 7.67
N GLY A 2 26.69 2.66 7.13
CA GLY A 2 26.29 3.21 5.84
C GLY A 2 26.35 2.18 4.74
N GLU A 3 27.31 1.29 4.80
CA GLU A 3 27.40 0.23 3.82
C GLU A 3 26.20 -0.70 3.88
N PHE A 4 25.76 -1.02 5.07
CA PHE A 4 24.60 -1.87 5.25
C PHE A 4 23.37 -1.22 4.65
N ASP A 5 23.20 0.06 4.90
CA ASP A 5 22.05 0.79 4.35
C ASP A 5 22.12 0.82 2.82
N ALA A 6 23.31 0.98 2.28
CA ALA A 6 23.48 1.00 0.83
C ALA A 6 23.12 -0.33 0.21
N VAL A 7 23.47 -1.43 0.88
CA VAL A 7 23.12 -2.77 0.39
C VAL A 7 21.61 -2.94 0.39
N LEU A 8 20.95 -2.51 1.46
CA LEU A 8 19.50 -2.60 1.51
C LEU A 8 18.85 -1.78 0.42
N GLN A 9 19.38 -0.58 0.16
CA GLN A 9 18.84 0.26 -0.89
C GLN A 9 19.05 -0.35 -2.27
N THR A 10 20.12 -1.10 -2.44
CA THR A 10 20.36 -1.79 -3.69
C THR A 10 19.32 -2.88 -3.93
N GLU A 11 18.92 -3.57 -2.87
CA GLU A 11 17.96 -4.65 -2.99
C GLU A 11 16.54 -4.14 -3.10
N ILE A 12 16.21 -3.08 -2.37
CA ILE A 12 14.87 -2.49 -2.39
C ILE A 12 15.04 -1.03 -2.76
N ALA A 13 14.89 -0.75 -4.05
CA ALA A 13 15.13 0.60 -4.55
C ALA A 13 14.10 1.59 -4.04
N LYS A 14 12.86 1.14 -3.83
CA LYS A 14 11.79 2.04 -3.42
C LYS A 14 10.70 1.23 -2.74
N ALA A 15 10.18 1.74 -1.65
CA ALA A 15 9.06 1.13 -0.97
C ALA A 15 8.18 2.23 -0.40
N VAL A 16 6.86 2.06 -0.51
CA VAL A 16 5.90 3.02 0.03
C VAL A 16 4.78 2.30 0.73
N TYR A 17 4.22 2.97 1.73
CA TYR A 17 3.00 2.56 2.39
C TYR A 17 1.91 3.52 1.97
N GLU A 18 0.75 2.98 1.64
CA GLU A 18 -0.44 3.80 1.46
C GLU A 18 -1.24 3.70 2.75
N GLU A 19 -1.62 4.84 3.30
CA GLU A 19 -2.27 4.92 4.59
C GLU A 19 -3.70 5.38 4.46
N ALA A 20 -4.53 4.99 5.43
CA ALA A 20 -5.93 5.41 5.44
C ALA A 20 -6.01 6.91 5.71
N PRO A 21 -6.77 7.65 4.89
CA PRO A 21 -6.91 9.10 5.11
C PRO A 21 -7.77 9.42 6.31
N ALA A 22 -8.61 8.49 6.75
CA ALA A 22 -9.47 8.66 7.91
C ALA A 22 -9.99 7.29 8.32
N ASP A 23 -10.72 7.22 9.41
CA ASP A 23 -11.35 5.98 9.84
C ASP A 23 -12.32 5.51 8.76
N GLY A 24 -12.34 4.22 8.50
CA GLY A 24 -13.22 3.70 7.48
C GLY A 24 -13.01 2.23 7.23
N TYR A 25 -13.23 1.82 5.96
CA TYR A 25 -13.15 0.44 5.54
C TYR A 25 -12.20 0.32 4.37
N TRP A 26 -11.44 -0.77 4.37
CA TRP A 26 -10.46 -1.04 3.33
C TRP A 26 -10.83 -2.32 2.59
N PHE A 27 -10.87 -2.24 1.27
CA PHE A 27 -11.23 -3.37 0.41
C PHE A 27 -10.05 -3.61 -0.53
N PRO A 28 -9.12 -4.52 -0.16
CA PRO A 28 -7.95 -4.77 -1.00
C PRO A 28 -8.32 -5.52 -2.27
N GLU A 29 -7.65 -5.17 -3.36
CA GLU A 29 -7.81 -5.82 -4.65
C GLU A 29 -6.57 -6.60 -5.05
N VAL A 30 -5.53 -6.60 -4.21
CA VAL A 30 -4.28 -7.29 -4.48
C VAL A 30 -3.88 -8.10 -3.26
N CYS A 31 -2.95 -9.03 -3.47
CA CYS A 31 -2.42 -9.87 -2.40
C CYS A 31 -0.94 -9.63 -2.24
N ALA A 32 -0.43 -9.88 -1.03
CA ALA A 32 1.00 -9.83 -0.79
C ALA A 32 1.72 -10.76 -1.77
N GLY A 33 2.81 -10.27 -2.33
CA GLY A 33 3.58 -11.01 -3.31
C GLY A 33 3.16 -10.80 -4.76
N GLN A 34 2.01 -10.16 -4.98
CA GLN A 34 1.52 -9.90 -6.32
C GLN A 34 2.28 -8.76 -6.96
N GLU A 35 2.59 -8.89 -8.25
CA GLU A 35 3.20 -7.80 -8.99
C GLU A 35 2.12 -6.86 -9.51
N VAL A 36 2.42 -5.58 -9.49
CA VAL A 36 1.48 -4.55 -9.93
C VAL A 36 2.19 -3.61 -10.89
N LEU A 37 1.41 -3.01 -11.76
CA LEU A 37 1.90 -2.01 -12.69
C LEU A 37 1.55 -0.63 -12.18
N LYS A 38 2.21 0.38 -12.73
CA LYS A 38 1.89 1.76 -12.40
C LYS A 38 0.42 2.03 -12.68
N ASP A 39 -0.24 2.69 -11.74
CA ASP A 39 -1.67 3.05 -11.80
C ASP A 39 -2.61 1.87 -11.65
N GLU A 40 -2.09 0.69 -11.35
CA GLU A 40 -2.96 -0.46 -11.10
C GLU A 40 -3.68 -0.28 -9.78
N LEU A 41 -4.95 -0.68 -9.73
CA LEU A 41 -5.77 -0.54 -8.54
C LEU A 41 -5.28 -1.49 -7.45
N LEU A 42 -4.91 -0.94 -6.31
CA LEU A 42 -4.46 -1.73 -5.15
C LEU A 42 -5.62 -2.07 -4.24
N GLY A 43 -6.62 -1.20 -4.18
CA GLY A 43 -7.77 -1.41 -3.34
C GLY A 43 -8.59 -0.15 -3.25
N ARG A 44 -9.64 -0.21 -2.45
CA ARG A 44 -10.55 0.91 -2.26
C ARG A 44 -10.74 1.17 -0.79
N TRP A 45 -10.78 2.44 -0.44
CA TRP A 45 -11.06 2.88 0.91
C TRP A 45 -12.39 3.64 0.92
N LYS A 46 -13.19 3.39 1.93
CA LYS A 46 -14.47 4.10 2.11
C LYS A 46 -14.54 4.60 3.53
N SER A 47 -14.99 5.85 3.71
CA SER A 47 -15.10 6.42 5.05
C SER A 47 -16.16 5.68 5.86
N SER A 48 -16.04 5.76 7.19
CA SER A 48 -16.94 5.02 8.09
C SER A 48 -18.37 5.46 7.94
N ASP A 49 -18.62 6.71 7.59
CA ASP A 49 -19.98 7.23 7.39
C ASP A 49 -20.46 7.08 5.94
N GLY A 50 -19.61 6.55 5.07
CA GLY A 50 -20.00 6.30 3.69
C GLY A 50 -20.03 7.50 2.78
N THR A 51 -19.62 8.68 3.26
CA THR A 51 -19.71 9.88 2.46
C THR A 51 -18.53 10.09 1.53
N GLN A 52 -17.41 9.42 1.80
CA GLN A 52 -16.20 9.56 1.00
C GLN A 52 -15.66 8.20 0.64
N SER A 53 -15.04 8.13 -0.51
CA SER A 53 -14.34 6.93 -0.93
C SER A 53 -13.22 7.33 -1.87
N CYS A 54 -12.19 6.48 -1.94
CA CYS A 54 -11.13 6.71 -2.90
C CYS A 54 -10.53 5.38 -3.32
N GLU A 55 -9.92 5.40 -4.50
CA GLU A 55 -9.18 4.25 -5.00
C GLU A 55 -7.71 4.47 -4.70
N VAL A 56 -7.05 3.42 -4.23
CA VAL A 56 -5.62 3.45 -3.98
C VAL A 56 -4.96 2.74 -5.13
N ARG A 57 -4.09 3.45 -5.85
CA ARG A 57 -3.43 2.93 -7.04
C ARG A 57 -1.94 2.97 -6.87
N ALA A 58 -1.25 2.05 -7.51
CA ALA A 58 0.20 1.99 -7.44
C ALA A 58 0.82 3.21 -8.10
N ARG A 59 1.79 3.80 -7.44
CA ARG A 59 2.51 4.97 -7.97
C ARG A 59 3.58 4.56 -8.96
N PHE A 60 3.98 3.31 -8.94
CA PHE A 60 4.98 2.77 -9.84
C PHE A 60 4.81 1.25 -9.90
N ALA A 61 5.42 0.64 -10.91
CA ALA A 61 5.40 -0.81 -11.02
C ALA A 61 6.25 -1.42 -9.92
N GLY A 62 5.76 -2.47 -9.28
CA GLY A 62 6.48 -3.11 -8.21
C GLY A 62 5.78 -4.35 -7.73
N ARG A 63 6.07 -4.72 -6.49
CA ARG A 63 5.48 -5.91 -5.88
C ARG A 63 4.85 -5.52 -4.56
N VAL A 64 3.67 -6.06 -4.30
CA VAL A 64 2.99 -5.85 -3.03
C VAL A 64 3.75 -6.58 -1.94
N LEU A 65 4.18 -5.86 -0.92
CA LEU A 65 4.92 -6.42 0.21
C LEU A 65 3.98 -6.94 1.26
N TYR A 66 2.89 -6.21 1.51
CA TYR A 66 1.83 -6.70 2.36
C TYR A 66 0.57 -5.88 2.11
N GLU A 67 -0.58 -6.43 2.52
CA GLU A 67 -1.81 -5.67 2.54
C GLU A 67 -2.52 -5.92 3.86
N THR A 68 -3.30 -4.94 4.30
CA THR A 68 -4.12 -5.07 5.49
C THR A 68 -5.34 -5.90 5.14
N THR A 69 -5.59 -6.95 5.91
CA THR A 69 -6.76 -7.79 5.70
C THR A 69 -7.93 -7.41 6.60
N ALA A 70 -7.70 -6.56 7.59
CA ALA A 70 -8.78 -6.09 8.47
C ALA A 70 -9.69 -5.16 7.68
N LEU A 71 -11.01 -5.41 7.74
CA LEU A 71 -11.96 -4.59 7.03
C LEU A 71 -11.99 -3.17 7.57
N GLY A 72 -12.05 -3.01 8.90
CA GLY A 72 -12.07 -1.69 9.51
C GLY A 72 -10.66 -1.15 9.71
N VAL A 73 -10.44 0.09 9.35
CA VAL A 73 -9.14 0.75 9.50
C VAL A 73 -9.33 2.11 10.14
N ARG A 74 -8.28 2.57 10.79
CA ARG A 74 -8.26 3.88 11.42
C ARG A 74 -7.40 4.81 10.61
N ARG A 75 -7.56 6.10 10.85
CA ARG A 75 -6.72 7.11 10.19
C ARG A 75 -5.25 6.74 10.37
N SER A 76 -4.51 6.84 9.29
CA SER A 76 -3.07 6.56 9.23
C SER A 76 -2.70 5.08 9.36
N ASP A 77 -3.68 4.17 9.48
CA ASP A 77 -3.34 2.75 9.43
C ASP A 77 -2.79 2.42 8.04
N PRO A 78 -1.73 1.61 7.98
CA PRO A 78 -1.23 1.21 6.68
C PRO A 78 -2.22 0.28 6.00
N LEU A 79 -2.52 0.57 4.75
CA LEU A 79 -3.45 -0.22 3.95
C LEU A 79 -2.72 -1.26 3.12
N VAL A 80 -1.66 -0.83 2.46
CA VAL A 80 -0.89 -1.68 1.57
C VAL A 80 0.51 -1.11 1.46
N ALA A 81 1.49 -1.98 1.37
CA ALA A 81 2.87 -1.61 1.13
C ALA A 81 3.33 -2.29 -0.14
N TYR A 82 4.06 -1.57 -0.97
CA TYR A 82 4.61 -2.14 -2.19
C TYR A 82 5.94 -1.47 -2.52
N GLY A 83 6.74 -2.14 -3.31
CA GLY A 83 8.05 -1.61 -3.63
C GLY A 83 8.66 -2.27 -4.84
N THR A 84 9.73 -1.64 -5.34
CA THR A 84 10.55 -2.18 -6.41
C THR A 84 11.77 -2.86 -5.79
N ALA A 85 12.28 -3.85 -6.47
CA ALA A 85 13.50 -4.53 -6.02
C ALA A 85 14.58 -4.36 -7.06
#